data_ae9f46257c1bc0c7433d6d58619ae307
#
_entry.id   ae9f46257c1bc0c7433d6d58619ae307
#
_cell.length_a   1.000
_cell.length_b   1.000
_cell.length_c   1.000
_cell.angle_alpha   90.00
_cell.angle_beta   90.00
_cell.angle_gamma   90.00
#
_symmetry.space_group_name_H-M   'P 1'
#
loop_
_entity.id
_entity.type
_entity.pdbx_description
1 polymer ?
#
loop_
_entity_poly.entity_id
_entity_poly.type
_entity_poly.pdbx_seq_one_letter_code
_entity_poly.pdbx_strand_id
1 'polypeptide(L)'
;MYLILAIVFGLIFKCFLESIIFYITFQFIRRYAGGFHAKTETRCEILSTLSILCCIVLIKLSKMYDIRIALLSISLVFAVLIFILCPLDTPEKPLNDKEYKYFRKISWIILSLIIVAIIVSFIFKFNVVFAPCCASLILEGVLIGTGKIKKVYNEKRASSQA
;
A
#
# COMPACT_ATOMS: atom_id res chain seq x y z
N MET A 1 -1.28 16.97 -3.16
CA MET A 1 -0.74 16.70 -4.52
C MET A 1 -1.15 15.34 -5.05
N TYR A 2 -0.88 14.23 -4.36
CA TYR A 2 -1.16 12.85 -4.86
C TYR A 2 -2.64 12.52 -5.08
N LEU A 3 -3.58 13.12 -4.32
CA LEU A 3 -5.02 12.96 -4.56
C LEU A 3 -5.41 13.48 -5.94
N ILE A 4 -4.89 14.65 -6.32
CA ILE A 4 -5.16 15.26 -7.63
C ILE A 4 -4.63 14.36 -8.75
N LEU A 5 -3.42 13.78 -8.59
CA LEU A 5 -2.86 12.82 -9.54
C LEU A 5 -3.73 11.57 -9.68
N ALA A 6 -4.21 11.02 -8.56
CA ALA A 6 -5.11 9.86 -8.57
C ALA A 6 -6.43 10.19 -9.32
N ILE A 7 -6.98 11.38 -9.10
CA ILE A 7 -8.18 11.86 -9.80
C ILE A 7 -7.91 12.01 -11.30
N VAL A 8 -6.84 12.68 -11.69
CA VAL A 8 -6.49 12.90 -13.10
C VAL A 8 -6.28 11.56 -13.83
N PHE A 9 -5.49 10.65 -13.26
CA PHE A 9 -5.30 9.33 -13.85
C PHE A 9 -6.60 8.52 -13.87
N GLY A 10 -7.41 8.60 -12.81
CA GLY A 10 -8.73 7.96 -12.76
C GLY A 10 -9.67 8.42 -13.87
N LEU A 11 -9.66 9.71 -14.21
CA LEU A 11 -10.44 10.26 -15.31
C LEU A 11 -9.90 9.79 -16.67
N ILE A 12 -8.58 9.84 -16.89
CA ILE A 12 -7.93 9.38 -18.13
C ILE A 12 -8.27 7.90 -18.40
N PHE A 13 -8.17 7.04 -17.39
CA PHE A 13 -8.41 5.61 -17.53
C PHE A 13 -9.88 5.19 -17.36
N LYS A 14 -10.82 6.14 -17.17
CA LYS A 14 -12.25 5.90 -16.94
C LYS A 14 -12.54 5.00 -15.73
N CYS A 15 -11.76 5.20 -14.65
CA CYS A 15 -11.89 4.51 -13.35
C CYS A 15 -11.81 5.51 -12.19
N PHE A 16 -12.61 6.58 -12.28
CA PHE A 16 -12.60 7.69 -11.33
C PHE A 16 -12.93 7.26 -9.89
N LEU A 17 -14.03 6.54 -9.69
CA LEU A 17 -14.45 6.09 -8.36
C LEU A 17 -13.43 5.13 -7.75
N GLU A 18 -12.94 4.21 -8.55
CA GLU A 18 -11.95 3.23 -8.13
C GLU A 18 -10.63 3.89 -7.73
N SER A 19 -10.21 4.94 -8.44
CA SER A 19 -8.97 5.66 -8.11
C SER A 19 -9.10 6.43 -6.80
N ILE A 20 -10.27 6.97 -6.47
CA ILE A 20 -10.56 7.61 -5.18
C ILE A 20 -10.53 6.58 -4.06
N ILE A 21 -11.23 5.44 -4.22
CA ILE A 21 -11.27 4.37 -3.22
C ILE A 21 -9.85 3.84 -2.98
N PHE A 22 -9.08 3.60 -4.04
CA PHE A 22 -7.68 3.19 -3.95
C PHE A 22 -6.86 4.18 -3.13
N TYR A 23 -6.94 5.47 -3.47
CA TYR A 23 -6.14 6.49 -2.79
C TYR A 23 -6.48 6.59 -1.31
N ILE A 24 -7.78 6.63 -0.97
CA ILE A 24 -8.25 6.71 0.41
C ILE A 24 -7.77 5.48 1.20
N THR A 25 -8.02 4.28 0.68
CA THR A 25 -7.64 3.02 1.32
C THR A 25 -6.12 2.95 1.54
N PHE A 26 -5.34 3.30 0.52
CA PHE A 26 -3.88 3.35 0.59
C PHE A 26 -3.39 4.35 1.63
N GLN A 27 -3.93 5.57 1.68
CA GLN A 27 -3.52 6.59 2.63
C GLN A 27 -3.82 6.20 4.08
N PHE A 28 -4.97 5.56 4.33
CA PHE A 28 -5.31 5.11 5.67
C PHE A 28 -4.30 4.07 6.19
N ILE A 29 -4.00 3.04 5.41
CA ILE A 29 -3.06 2.02 5.86
C ILE A 29 -1.63 2.55 5.92
N ARG A 30 -1.19 3.33 4.92
CA ARG A 30 0.13 3.94 4.82
C ARG A 30 0.48 4.80 6.02
N ARG A 31 -0.49 5.54 6.54
CA ARG A 31 -0.30 6.46 7.66
C ARG A 31 0.19 5.76 8.93
N TYR A 32 -0.29 4.55 9.18
CA TYR A 32 -0.02 3.79 10.40
C TYR A 32 0.94 2.61 10.19
N ALA A 33 0.94 2.00 9.03
CA ALA A 33 1.83 0.88 8.72
C ALA A 33 3.29 1.32 8.47
N GLY A 34 3.50 2.56 8.05
CA GLY A 34 4.81 3.08 7.68
C GLY A 34 5.24 2.61 6.29
N GLY A 35 6.53 2.51 6.04
CA GLY A 35 7.06 1.97 4.79
C GLY A 35 8.26 2.74 4.24
N PHE A 36 8.60 2.48 2.98
CA PHE A 36 9.77 3.07 2.32
C PHE A 36 9.67 4.60 2.19
N HIS A 37 10.74 5.29 2.58
CA HIS A 37 10.98 6.70 2.26
C HIS A 37 12.25 6.81 1.42
N ALA A 38 12.16 7.55 0.30
CA ALA A 38 13.33 7.85 -0.52
C ALA A 38 14.23 8.90 0.16
N LYS A 39 15.53 8.88 -0.16
CA LYS A 39 16.51 9.81 0.43
C LYS A 39 16.31 11.28 -0.01
N THR A 40 15.63 11.51 -1.12
CA THR A 40 15.35 12.86 -1.67
C THR A 40 13.88 13.00 -1.98
N GLU A 41 13.32 14.19 -1.78
CA GLU A 41 11.92 14.50 -2.03
C GLU A 41 11.52 14.20 -3.47
N THR A 42 12.32 14.64 -4.44
CA THR A 42 12.06 14.42 -5.88
C THR A 42 11.95 12.93 -6.24
N ARG A 43 12.84 12.08 -5.69
CA ARG A 43 12.76 10.63 -5.92
C ARG A 43 11.52 10.02 -5.28
N CYS A 44 11.12 10.53 -4.11
CA CYS A 44 9.90 10.09 -3.45
C CYS A 44 8.66 10.45 -4.27
N GLU A 45 8.62 11.66 -4.84
CA GLU A 45 7.53 12.12 -5.69
C GLU A 45 7.39 11.31 -6.98
N ILE A 46 8.50 11.08 -7.69
CA ILE A 46 8.52 10.28 -8.92
C ILE A 46 8.05 8.85 -8.61
N LEU A 47 8.58 8.24 -7.55
CA LEU A 47 8.23 6.87 -7.18
C LEU A 47 6.74 6.75 -6.80
N SER A 48 6.23 7.70 -6.04
CA SER A 48 4.81 7.74 -5.64
C SER A 48 3.89 7.94 -6.84
N THR A 49 4.24 8.85 -7.75
CA THR A 49 3.46 9.09 -8.97
C THR A 49 3.42 7.85 -9.86
N LEU A 50 4.57 7.21 -10.08
CA LEU A 50 4.67 5.99 -10.87
C LEU A 50 3.89 4.83 -10.22
N SER A 51 3.96 4.70 -8.90
CA SER A 51 3.23 3.68 -8.15
C SER A 51 1.71 3.85 -8.27
N ILE A 52 1.21 5.08 -8.15
CA ILE A 52 -0.21 5.40 -8.33
C ILE A 52 -0.66 5.05 -9.75
N LEU A 53 0.12 5.44 -10.77
CA LEU A 53 -0.17 5.13 -12.16
C LEU A 53 -0.23 3.61 -12.40
N CYS A 54 0.76 2.85 -11.92
CA CYS A 54 0.77 1.39 -12.03
C CYS A 54 -0.45 0.74 -11.38
N CYS A 55 -0.87 1.21 -10.20
CA CYS A 55 -2.06 0.69 -9.53
C CYS A 55 -3.35 1.00 -10.28
N ILE A 56 -3.50 2.20 -10.86
CA ILE A 56 -4.67 2.57 -11.65
C ILE A 56 -4.72 1.74 -12.94
N VAL A 57 -3.58 1.50 -13.59
CA VAL A 57 -3.49 0.57 -14.74
C VAL A 57 -3.88 -0.85 -14.32
N LEU A 58 -3.42 -1.35 -13.18
CA LEU A 58 -3.80 -2.66 -12.65
C LEU A 58 -5.31 -2.75 -12.40
N ILE A 59 -5.93 -1.72 -11.82
CA ILE A 59 -7.38 -1.61 -11.62
C ILE A 59 -8.11 -1.65 -12.97
N LYS A 60 -7.61 -0.93 -13.97
CA LYS A 60 -8.17 -0.95 -15.33
C LYS A 60 -8.08 -2.33 -15.96
N LEU A 61 -6.93 -2.99 -15.86
CA LEU A 61 -6.73 -4.34 -16.38
C LEU A 61 -7.66 -5.35 -15.71
N SER A 62 -7.91 -5.23 -14.39
CA SER A 62 -8.84 -6.11 -13.68
C SER A 62 -10.31 -5.98 -14.13
N LYS A 63 -10.66 -4.88 -14.78
CA LYS A 63 -11.97 -4.69 -15.43
C LYS A 63 -12.05 -5.33 -16.81
N MET A 64 -10.92 -5.40 -17.52
CA MET A 64 -10.85 -5.94 -18.88
C MET A 64 -10.66 -7.46 -18.89
N TYR A 65 -9.93 -7.97 -17.91
CA TYR A 65 -9.60 -9.40 -17.78
C TYR A 65 -10.09 -9.93 -16.44
N ASP A 66 -10.59 -11.16 -16.40
CA ASP A 66 -11.05 -11.79 -15.15
C ASP A 66 -9.86 -12.33 -14.35
N ILE A 67 -9.07 -11.41 -13.79
CA ILE A 67 -7.90 -11.70 -12.94
C ILE A 67 -8.25 -11.67 -11.45
N ARG A 68 -9.53 -11.77 -11.07
CA ARG A 68 -10.00 -11.56 -9.69
C ARG A 68 -9.35 -12.52 -8.70
N ILE A 69 -9.24 -13.80 -9.06
CA ILE A 69 -8.63 -14.83 -8.18
C ILE A 69 -7.15 -14.54 -7.97
N ALA A 70 -6.42 -14.20 -9.04
CA ALA A 70 -5.00 -13.85 -8.94
C ALA A 70 -4.82 -12.60 -8.07
N LEU A 71 -5.64 -11.56 -8.27
CA LEU A 71 -5.58 -10.33 -7.52
C LEU A 71 -5.88 -10.56 -6.03
N LEU A 72 -6.88 -11.41 -5.71
CA LEU A 72 -7.19 -11.81 -4.35
C LEU A 72 -6.02 -12.53 -3.70
N SER A 73 -5.46 -13.54 -4.36
CA SER A 73 -4.36 -14.34 -3.83
C SER A 73 -3.13 -13.48 -3.53
N ILE A 74 -2.73 -12.63 -4.47
CA ILE A 74 -1.59 -11.72 -4.31
C ILE A 74 -1.85 -10.72 -3.16
N SER A 75 -3.04 -10.11 -3.10
CA SER A 75 -3.36 -9.15 -2.06
C SER A 75 -3.36 -9.78 -0.66
N LEU A 76 -3.79 -11.03 -0.51
CA LEU A 76 -3.73 -11.76 0.77
C LEU A 76 -2.29 -12.06 1.21
N VAL A 77 -1.42 -12.44 0.27
CA VAL A 77 0.02 -12.61 0.59
C VAL A 77 0.62 -11.32 1.11
N PHE A 78 0.35 -10.19 0.45
CA PHE A 78 0.82 -8.89 0.92
C PHE A 78 0.15 -8.43 2.23
N ALA A 79 -1.11 -8.79 2.47
CA ALA A 79 -1.78 -8.55 3.75
C ALA A 79 -1.07 -9.26 4.92
N VAL A 80 -0.66 -10.52 4.74
CA VAL A 80 0.16 -11.26 5.72
C VAL A 80 1.51 -10.58 5.94
N LEU A 81 2.16 -10.14 4.86
CA LEU A 81 3.43 -9.41 4.95
C LEU A 81 3.28 -8.11 5.77
N ILE A 82 2.23 -7.33 5.49
CA ILE A 82 1.91 -6.10 6.24
C ILE A 82 1.66 -6.44 7.71
N PHE A 83 0.86 -7.47 8.00
CA PHE A 83 0.53 -7.88 9.37
C PHE A 83 1.78 -8.21 10.21
N ILE A 84 2.78 -8.86 9.60
CA ILE A 84 4.02 -9.27 10.27
C ILE A 84 4.97 -8.07 10.45
N LEU A 85 5.14 -7.24 9.41
CA LEU A 85 6.18 -6.21 9.36
C LEU A 85 5.75 -4.84 9.91
N CYS A 86 4.44 -4.58 10.02
CA CYS A 86 3.89 -3.29 10.44
C CYS A 86 3.90 -3.14 11.98
N PRO A 87 4.13 -1.92 12.51
CA PRO A 87 4.60 -0.73 11.78
C PRO A 87 6.09 -0.81 11.48
N LEU A 88 6.49 -0.30 10.32
CA LEU A 88 7.89 -0.23 9.96
C LEU A 88 8.50 1.04 10.54
N ASP A 89 9.37 0.85 11.55
CA ASP A 89 10.20 1.90 12.10
C ASP A 89 11.38 2.18 11.16
N THR A 90 11.56 3.44 10.78
CA THR A 90 12.64 3.89 9.89
C THR A 90 13.48 4.97 10.57
N PRO A 91 14.77 5.13 10.19
CA PRO A 91 15.62 6.20 10.74
C PRO A 91 15.04 7.60 10.55
N GLU A 92 14.25 7.79 9.49
CA GLU A 92 13.59 9.05 9.17
C GLU A 92 12.38 9.33 10.08
N LYS A 93 11.81 8.28 10.71
CA LYS A 93 10.70 8.38 11.67
C LYS A 93 10.86 7.32 12.75
N PRO A 94 11.71 7.56 13.76
CA PRO A 94 11.84 6.68 14.91
C PRO A 94 10.56 6.70 15.73
N LEU A 95 10.09 5.53 16.17
CA LEU A 95 8.89 5.37 16.97
C LEU A 95 9.26 5.02 18.41
N ASN A 96 8.62 5.69 19.37
CA ASN A 96 8.67 5.29 20.77
C ASN A 96 7.88 3.98 20.99
N ASP A 97 8.22 3.21 22.05
CA ASP A 97 7.53 1.93 22.35
C ASP A 97 6.02 2.07 22.49
N LYS A 98 5.54 3.19 23.04
CA LYS A 98 4.11 3.49 23.16
C LYS A 98 3.46 3.75 21.79
N GLU A 99 4.13 4.53 20.96
CA GLU A 99 3.69 4.85 19.60
C GLU A 99 3.72 3.61 18.71
N TYR A 100 4.75 2.76 18.85
CA TYR A 100 4.86 1.51 18.13
C TYR A 100 3.66 0.58 18.40
N LYS A 101 3.31 0.38 19.67
CA LYS A 101 2.15 -0.44 20.05
C LYS A 101 0.83 0.16 19.58
N TYR A 102 0.69 1.48 19.63
CA TYR A 102 -0.49 2.19 19.16
C TYR A 102 -0.66 2.07 17.64
N PHE A 103 0.37 2.37 16.87
CA PHE A 103 0.33 2.27 15.40
C PHE A 103 0.12 0.84 14.94
N ARG A 104 0.74 -0.13 15.60
CA ARG A 104 0.52 -1.56 15.31
C ARG A 104 -0.93 -1.96 15.47
N LYS A 105 -1.56 -1.57 16.58
CA LYS A 105 -2.98 -1.88 16.84
C LYS A 105 -3.89 -1.26 15.79
N ILE A 106 -3.68 0.03 15.46
CA ILE A 106 -4.49 0.71 14.46
C ILE A 106 -4.28 0.10 13.07
N SER A 107 -3.04 -0.19 12.68
CA SER A 107 -2.75 -0.83 11.39
C SER A 107 -3.45 -2.18 11.26
N TRP A 108 -3.49 -2.98 12.31
CA TRP A 108 -4.20 -4.25 12.30
C TRP A 108 -5.72 -4.08 12.15
N ILE A 109 -6.30 -3.07 12.80
CA ILE A 109 -7.73 -2.76 12.66
C ILE A 109 -8.02 -2.34 11.21
N ILE A 110 -7.24 -1.42 10.66
CA ILE A 110 -7.42 -0.95 9.29
C ILE A 110 -7.24 -2.09 8.29
N LEU A 111 -6.20 -2.91 8.47
CA LEU A 111 -5.94 -4.08 7.61
C LEU A 111 -7.11 -5.06 7.64
N SER A 112 -7.66 -5.35 8.83
CA SER A 112 -8.82 -6.23 8.98
C SER A 112 -10.06 -5.66 8.26
N LEU A 113 -10.32 -4.36 8.39
CA LEU A 113 -11.43 -3.69 7.68
C LEU A 113 -11.27 -3.78 6.15
N ILE A 114 -10.05 -3.59 5.65
CA ILE A 114 -9.77 -3.71 4.21
C ILE A 114 -9.96 -5.14 3.74
N ILE A 115 -9.50 -6.14 4.49
CA ILE A 115 -9.68 -7.56 4.16
C ILE A 115 -11.17 -7.92 4.12
N VAL A 116 -11.96 -7.47 5.10
CA VAL A 116 -13.42 -7.66 5.10
C VAL A 116 -14.05 -7.02 3.86
N ALA A 117 -13.66 -5.79 3.52
CA ALA A 117 -14.16 -5.10 2.32
C ALA A 117 -13.78 -5.87 1.03
N ILE A 118 -12.59 -6.45 0.94
CA ILE A 118 -12.16 -7.29 -0.18
C ILE A 118 -13.02 -8.56 -0.26
N ILE A 119 -13.23 -9.27 0.85
CA ILE A 119 -14.01 -10.52 0.87
C ILE A 119 -15.47 -10.24 0.48
N VAL A 120 -16.09 -9.23 1.09
CA VAL A 120 -17.47 -8.85 0.81
C VAL A 120 -17.62 -8.46 -0.67
N SER A 121 -16.75 -7.59 -1.18
CA SER A 121 -16.80 -7.15 -2.58
C SER A 121 -16.47 -8.27 -3.57
N PHE A 122 -15.68 -9.26 -3.19
CA PHE A 122 -15.42 -10.46 -3.97
C PHE A 122 -16.68 -11.32 -4.11
N ILE A 123 -17.39 -11.58 -2.99
CA ILE A 123 -18.62 -12.38 -2.96
C ILE A 123 -19.74 -11.70 -3.77
N PHE A 124 -19.97 -10.42 -3.55
CA PHE A 124 -21.01 -9.64 -4.24
C PHE A 124 -20.62 -9.15 -5.63
N LYS A 125 -19.40 -9.48 -6.10
CA LYS A 125 -18.87 -9.08 -7.42
C LYS A 125 -18.79 -7.54 -7.62
N PHE A 126 -18.63 -6.77 -6.55
CA PHE A 126 -18.45 -5.30 -6.61
C PHE A 126 -17.01 -4.93 -7.00
N ASN A 127 -16.71 -4.97 -8.30
CA ASN A 127 -15.36 -4.67 -8.81
C ASN A 127 -14.88 -3.24 -8.49
N VAL A 128 -15.80 -2.30 -8.31
CA VAL A 128 -15.50 -0.89 -7.98
C VAL A 128 -14.78 -0.76 -6.62
N VAL A 129 -15.02 -1.68 -5.68
CA VAL A 129 -14.38 -1.70 -4.35
C VAL A 129 -13.26 -2.75 -4.31
N PHE A 130 -13.50 -3.93 -4.90
CA PHE A 130 -12.60 -5.07 -4.85
C PHE A 130 -11.19 -4.74 -5.38
N ALA A 131 -11.10 -4.31 -6.64
CA ALA A 131 -9.81 -4.08 -7.30
C ALA A 131 -8.98 -2.97 -6.65
N PRO A 132 -9.57 -1.80 -6.27
CA PRO A 132 -8.84 -0.76 -5.53
C PRO A 132 -8.28 -1.20 -4.18
N CYS A 133 -9.08 -1.94 -3.39
CA CYS A 133 -8.63 -2.44 -2.09
C CYS A 133 -7.49 -3.45 -2.23
N CYS A 134 -7.57 -4.36 -3.21
CA CYS A 134 -6.46 -5.28 -3.51
C CYS A 134 -5.20 -4.50 -3.95
N ALA A 135 -5.33 -3.54 -4.86
CA ALA A 135 -4.20 -2.74 -5.35
C ALA A 135 -3.53 -1.94 -4.21
N SER A 136 -4.31 -1.40 -3.26
CA SER A 136 -3.77 -0.67 -2.10
C SER A 136 -2.95 -1.57 -1.18
N LEU A 137 -3.39 -2.82 -0.91
CA LEU A 137 -2.62 -3.77 -0.10
C LEU A 137 -1.35 -4.23 -0.80
N ILE A 138 -1.42 -4.48 -2.10
CA ILE A 138 -0.25 -4.86 -2.91
C ILE A 138 0.80 -3.75 -2.86
N LEU A 139 0.40 -2.50 -3.13
CA LEU A 139 1.31 -1.36 -3.10
C LEU A 139 1.94 -1.17 -1.71
N GLU A 140 1.13 -1.17 -0.65
CA GLU A 140 1.63 -0.98 0.71
C GLU A 140 2.58 -2.12 1.12
N GLY A 141 2.25 -3.37 0.78
CA GLY A 141 3.12 -4.52 1.05
C GLY A 141 4.47 -4.43 0.35
N VAL A 142 4.50 -3.96 -0.91
CA VAL A 142 5.75 -3.69 -1.64
C VAL A 142 6.56 -2.59 -0.95
N LEU A 143 5.91 -1.51 -0.51
CA LEU A 143 6.59 -0.39 0.16
C LEU A 143 7.14 -0.77 1.54
N ILE A 144 6.42 -1.59 2.32
CA ILE A 144 6.90 -2.11 3.60
C ILE A 144 8.06 -3.09 3.37
N GLY A 145 7.94 -4.01 2.42
CA GLY A 145 8.98 -4.96 2.08
C GLY A 145 10.29 -4.28 1.65
N THR A 146 10.21 -3.31 0.74
CA THR A 146 11.37 -2.53 0.30
C THR A 146 11.97 -1.67 1.41
N GLY A 147 11.13 -1.10 2.28
CA GLY A 147 11.56 -0.36 3.47
C GLY A 147 12.33 -1.24 4.44
N LYS A 148 11.86 -2.46 4.70
CA LYS A 148 12.55 -3.44 5.56
C LYS A 148 13.90 -3.86 5.00
N ILE A 149 13.97 -4.14 3.69
CA ILE A 149 15.22 -4.48 3.01
C ILE A 149 16.24 -3.34 3.14
N LYS A 150 15.82 -2.10 2.89
CA LYS A 150 16.68 -0.91 3.06
C LYS A 150 17.20 -0.78 4.49
N LYS A 151 16.36 -1.00 5.50
CA LYS A 151 16.74 -0.95 6.92
C LYS A 151 17.83 -1.97 7.22
N VAL A 152 17.61 -3.24 6.89
CA VAL A 152 18.57 -4.33 7.12
C VAL A 152 19.88 -4.11 6.37
N TYR A 153 19.82 -3.59 5.14
CA TYR A 153 21.04 -3.27 4.37
C TYR A 153 21.88 -2.18 5.05
N ASN A 154 21.23 -1.12 5.55
CA ASN A 154 21.92 -0.03 6.24
C ASN A 154 22.53 -0.49 7.57
N GLU A 155 21.85 -1.33 8.33
CA GLU A 155 22.36 -1.93 9.58
C GLU A 155 23.60 -2.78 9.33
N LYS A 156 23.58 -3.64 8.31
CA LYS A 156 24.75 -4.46 7.93
C LYS A 156 25.95 -3.61 7.50
N ARG A 157 25.70 -2.53 6.77
CA ARG A 157 26.77 -1.63 6.32
C ARG A 157 27.39 -0.87 7.49
N ALA A 158 26.60 -0.44 8.46
CA ALA A 158 27.12 0.21 9.67
C ALA A 158 27.97 -0.75 10.52
N SER A 159 27.55 -2.01 10.68
CA SER A 159 28.32 -3.03 11.42
C SER A 159 29.60 -3.48 10.71
N SER A 160 29.72 -3.28 9.39
CA SER A 160 30.93 -3.60 8.62
C SER A 160 31.96 -2.47 8.61
N GLN A 161 31.60 -1.28 9.11
CA GLN A 161 32.47 -0.10 9.18
C GLN A 161 32.93 0.21 10.62
N ALA A 162 32.44 -0.51 11.62
CA ALA A 162 32.82 -0.45 13.02
C ALA A 162 33.84 -1.58 13.36
#